data_bdd935c22139b1f54467c286bdd7e077
#
_entry.id   bdd935c22139b1f54467c286bdd7e077
#
_cell.length_a   1.000
_cell.length_b   1.000
_cell.length_c   1.000
_cell.angle_alpha   90.00
_cell.angle_beta   90.00
_cell.angle_gamma   90.00
#
_symmetry.space_group_name_H-M   'P 1'
#
loop_
_entity.id
_entity.type
_entity.pdbx_description
1 polymer ?
#
loop_
_entity_poly.entity_id
_entity_poly.type
_entity_poly.pdbx_seq_one_letter_code
_entity_poly.pdbx_strand_id
1 'polypeptide(L)'
;GTFGHNSTCRDGERVMIVGVSPNQWQAIIELTRSKEQIDQLASSLNLNFKKEGDRFEAREQLRELFKPWFLQHDFSQVKEALDGAGVCWGPYQSIQQLVENDIDCSEDNPLFDKVEQPGIGSYLMPSNPLDFTGVERESVRPAPLLGQHTDEILAESLGLSSTEIGQLHDNGIVAGAEDSLPSLPNRQPGE
;
A
#
# COMPACT_ATOMS: atom_id res chain seq x y z
N GLY A 1 4.16 18.59 -11.63
CA GLY A 1 4.62 17.62 -10.66
C GLY A 1 6.12 17.55 -10.58
N THR A 2 6.62 16.99 -9.50
CA THR A 2 8.05 16.67 -9.35
C THR A 2 8.46 15.55 -10.29
N PHE A 3 9.77 15.42 -10.57
CA PHE A 3 10.29 14.23 -11.23
C PHE A 3 10.10 13.01 -10.34
N GLY A 4 9.26 12.08 -10.77
CA GLY A 4 9.03 10.79 -10.13
C GLY A 4 8.99 9.69 -11.19
N HIS A 5 9.72 8.60 -10.97
CA HIS A 5 9.87 7.55 -11.97
C HIS A 5 10.25 6.21 -11.36
N ASN A 6 9.72 5.13 -11.94
CA ASN A 6 10.18 3.78 -11.65
C ASN A 6 11.33 3.40 -12.59
N SER A 7 12.36 2.77 -12.01
CA SER A 7 13.54 2.28 -12.72
C SER A 7 13.73 0.81 -12.46
N THR A 8 14.25 0.08 -13.46
CA THR A 8 14.59 -1.33 -13.34
C THR A 8 16.08 -1.47 -13.04
N CYS A 9 16.41 -2.22 -11.99
CA CYS A 9 17.77 -2.57 -11.61
C CYS A 9 18.33 -3.71 -12.47
N ARG A 10 19.62 -3.99 -12.33
CA ARG A 10 20.32 -5.05 -13.09
C ARG A 10 19.73 -6.44 -12.85
N ASP A 11 19.30 -6.72 -11.63
CA ASP A 11 18.68 -7.97 -11.18
C ASP A 11 17.19 -8.10 -11.55
N GLY A 12 16.61 -7.09 -12.21
CA GLY A 12 15.22 -7.05 -12.64
C GLY A 12 14.27 -6.45 -11.62
N GLU A 13 14.71 -6.22 -10.39
CA GLU A 13 13.94 -5.53 -9.37
C GLU A 13 13.70 -4.08 -9.76
N ARG A 14 12.64 -3.47 -9.20
CA ARG A 14 12.23 -2.11 -9.57
C ARG A 14 12.18 -1.20 -8.37
N VAL A 15 12.58 0.04 -8.59
CA VAL A 15 12.51 1.11 -7.59
C VAL A 15 11.73 2.29 -8.12
N MET A 16 10.98 2.95 -7.23
CA MET A 16 10.41 4.25 -7.48
C MET A 16 11.30 5.30 -6.82
N ILE A 17 11.71 6.31 -7.59
CA ILE A 17 12.47 7.46 -7.06
C ILE A 17 11.69 8.74 -7.28
N VAL A 18 11.82 9.69 -6.36
CA VAL A 18 11.15 11.00 -6.46
C VAL A 18 12.09 12.11 -6.00
N GLY A 19 12.37 13.05 -6.89
CA GLY A 19 13.11 14.28 -6.56
C GLY A 19 12.15 15.39 -6.12
N VAL A 20 11.66 15.37 -4.87
CA VAL A 20 10.70 16.34 -4.36
C VAL A 20 11.37 17.70 -4.12
N SER A 21 12.49 17.71 -3.42
CA SER A 21 13.22 18.94 -3.10
C SER A 21 14.38 19.21 -4.07
N PRO A 22 14.87 20.47 -4.14
CA PRO A 22 16.07 20.78 -4.90
C PRO A 22 17.30 19.95 -4.48
N ASN A 23 17.43 19.66 -3.18
CA ASN A 23 18.54 18.87 -2.66
C ASN A 23 18.44 17.39 -3.13
N GLN A 24 17.25 16.81 -3.10
CA GLN A 24 17.03 15.46 -3.61
C GLN A 24 17.27 15.35 -5.13
N TRP A 25 16.83 16.36 -5.87
CA TRP A 25 17.14 16.45 -7.30
C TRP A 25 18.64 16.49 -7.55
N GLN A 26 19.38 17.31 -6.81
CA GLN A 26 20.83 17.40 -6.91
C GLN A 26 21.50 16.08 -6.51
N ALA A 27 21.02 15.43 -5.45
CA ALA A 27 21.51 14.13 -5.00
C ALA A 27 21.34 13.03 -6.08
N ILE A 28 20.21 13.00 -6.80
CA ILE A 28 20.00 12.09 -7.93
C ILE A 28 21.05 12.33 -9.03
N ILE A 29 21.30 13.59 -9.37
CA ILE A 29 22.28 13.98 -10.39
C ILE A 29 23.69 13.53 -10.01
N GLU A 30 24.09 13.75 -8.76
CA GLU A 30 25.42 13.39 -8.24
C GLU A 30 25.58 11.86 -8.18
N LEU A 31 24.59 11.16 -7.65
CA LEU A 31 24.56 9.70 -7.56
C LEU A 31 24.71 9.04 -8.92
N THR A 32 23.97 9.52 -9.90
CA THR A 32 23.97 8.97 -11.26
C THR A 32 25.11 9.52 -12.13
N ARG A 33 25.88 10.49 -11.62
CA ARG A 33 26.95 11.21 -12.34
C ARG A 33 26.48 11.80 -13.67
N SER A 34 25.26 12.28 -13.72
CA SER A 34 24.59 12.70 -14.96
C SER A 34 24.59 14.21 -15.20
N LYS A 35 25.36 14.97 -14.41
CA LYS A 35 25.33 16.45 -14.45
C LYS A 35 25.52 17.02 -15.84
N GLU A 36 26.54 16.55 -16.57
CA GLU A 36 26.86 17.06 -17.90
C GLU A 36 25.73 16.80 -18.92
N GLN A 37 25.19 15.58 -18.91
CA GLN A 37 24.09 15.18 -19.78
C GLN A 37 22.80 15.96 -19.46
N ILE A 38 22.55 16.26 -18.18
CA ILE A 38 21.41 17.07 -17.73
C ILE A 38 21.56 18.52 -18.20
N ASP A 39 22.75 19.10 -18.08
CA ASP A 39 23.02 20.47 -18.54
C ASP A 39 22.88 20.59 -20.08
N GLN A 40 23.33 19.58 -20.82
CA GLN A 40 23.16 19.51 -22.27
C GLN A 40 21.69 19.36 -22.66
N LEU A 41 20.94 18.48 -21.98
CA LEU A 41 19.52 18.29 -22.22
C LEU A 41 18.72 19.55 -21.90
N ALA A 42 18.99 20.20 -20.79
CA ALA A 42 18.36 21.47 -20.39
C ALA A 42 18.57 22.55 -21.48
N SER A 43 19.80 22.66 -21.99
CA SER A 43 20.14 23.63 -23.04
C SER A 43 19.44 23.32 -24.36
N SER A 44 19.39 22.04 -24.76
CA SER A 44 18.75 21.61 -26.02
C SER A 44 17.23 21.85 -26.03
N LEU A 45 16.58 21.69 -24.87
CA LEU A 45 15.16 21.90 -24.71
C LEU A 45 14.77 23.32 -24.30
N ASN A 46 15.74 24.18 -24.02
CA ASN A 46 15.56 25.52 -23.45
C ASN A 46 14.75 25.47 -22.13
N LEU A 47 15.01 24.47 -21.28
CA LEU A 47 14.35 24.25 -19.99
C LEU A 47 15.33 24.54 -18.83
N ASN A 48 14.77 24.80 -17.67
CA ASN A 48 15.52 25.01 -16.43
C ASN A 48 15.14 23.94 -15.38
N PHE A 49 15.92 22.88 -15.28
CA PHE A 49 15.63 21.76 -14.38
C PHE A 49 15.77 22.07 -12.88
N LYS A 50 16.06 23.31 -12.49
CA LYS A 50 15.81 23.78 -11.13
C LYS A 50 14.32 23.93 -10.83
N LYS A 51 13.48 24.08 -11.89
CA LYS A 51 12.01 24.15 -11.79
C LYS A 51 11.39 22.77 -11.95
N GLU A 52 10.44 22.43 -11.07
CA GLU A 52 9.73 21.16 -11.11
C GLU A 52 8.93 20.95 -12.39
N GLY A 53 8.27 22.01 -12.87
CA GLY A 53 7.49 21.96 -14.11
C GLY A 53 8.32 21.56 -15.31
N ASP A 54 9.52 22.14 -15.43
CA ASP A 54 10.45 21.85 -16.53
C ASP A 54 10.98 20.41 -16.45
N ARG A 55 11.23 19.90 -15.23
CA ARG A 55 11.56 18.47 -15.04
C ARG A 55 10.41 17.54 -15.44
N PHE A 56 9.19 17.93 -15.11
CA PHE A 56 8.02 17.15 -15.51
C PHE A 56 7.80 17.16 -17.03
N GLU A 57 8.04 18.29 -17.67
CA GLU A 57 7.96 18.39 -19.15
C GLU A 57 8.96 17.45 -19.84
N ALA A 58 10.20 17.42 -19.34
CA ALA A 58 11.27 16.57 -19.90
C ALA A 58 11.36 15.18 -19.22
N ARG A 59 10.34 14.71 -18.50
CA ARG A 59 10.41 13.51 -17.66
C ARG A 59 10.86 12.24 -18.42
N GLU A 60 10.44 12.06 -19.67
CA GLU A 60 10.79 10.89 -20.45
C GLU A 60 12.28 10.90 -20.85
N GLN A 61 12.80 12.07 -21.24
CA GLN A 61 14.22 12.23 -21.58
C GLN A 61 15.10 12.06 -20.33
N LEU A 62 14.69 12.61 -19.21
CA LEU A 62 15.38 12.43 -17.93
C LEU A 62 15.39 10.97 -17.48
N ARG A 63 14.28 10.26 -17.69
CA ARG A 63 14.17 8.82 -17.45
C ARG A 63 15.22 8.04 -18.22
N GLU A 64 15.27 8.22 -19.53
CA GLU A 64 16.25 7.52 -20.38
C GLU A 64 17.69 7.88 -20.03
N LEU A 65 17.93 9.09 -19.52
CA LEU A 65 19.24 9.54 -19.07
C LEU A 65 19.70 8.81 -17.80
N PHE A 66 18.81 8.57 -16.84
CA PHE A 66 19.15 7.88 -15.59
C PHE A 66 19.16 6.36 -15.72
N LYS A 67 18.40 5.79 -16.64
CA LYS A 67 18.23 4.35 -16.84
C LYS A 67 19.54 3.53 -16.87
N PRO A 68 20.63 3.96 -17.56
CA PRO A 68 21.87 3.20 -17.57
C PRO A 68 22.49 2.97 -16.21
N TRP A 69 22.36 3.94 -15.30
CA TRP A 69 22.88 3.80 -13.94
C TRP A 69 22.12 2.70 -13.18
N PHE A 70 20.80 2.65 -13.23
CA PHE A 70 20.02 1.61 -12.58
C PHE A 70 20.31 0.22 -13.15
N LEU A 71 20.44 0.08 -14.46
CA LEU A 71 20.75 -1.18 -15.12
C LEU A 71 22.16 -1.72 -14.82
N GLN A 72 23.06 -0.91 -14.24
CA GLN A 72 24.40 -1.32 -13.84
C GLN A 72 24.50 -1.79 -12.39
N HIS A 73 23.44 -1.57 -11.56
CA HIS A 73 23.45 -1.86 -10.13
C HIS A 73 22.30 -2.79 -9.76
N ASP A 74 22.55 -3.72 -8.84
CA ASP A 74 21.51 -4.56 -8.26
C ASP A 74 20.67 -3.75 -7.27
N PHE A 75 19.47 -4.20 -6.98
CA PHE A 75 18.54 -3.52 -6.08
C PHE A 75 19.16 -3.16 -4.73
N SER A 76 19.92 -4.08 -4.11
CA SER A 76 20.59 -3.84 -2.84
C SER A 76 21.59 -2.68 -2.90
N GLN A 77 22.35 -2.57 -4.00
CA GLN A 77 23.30 -1.48 -4.25
C GLN A 77 22.57 -0.15 -4.48
N VAL A 78 21.47 -0.19 -5.25
CA VAL A 78 20.63 0.99 -5.49
C VAL A 78 20.01 1.48 -4.18
N LYS A 79 19.48 0.58 -3.36
CA LYS A 79 18.94 0.90 -2.03
C LYS A 79 19.96 1.62 -1.15
N GLU A 80 21.13 1.04 -0.95
CA GLU A 80 22.20 1.62 -0.14
C GLU A 80 22.61 3.01 -0.65
N ALA A 81 22.74 3.16 -1.96
CA ALA A 81 23.12 4.41 -2.58
C ALA A 81 22.05 5.50 -2.42
N LEU A 82 20.76 5.17 -2.59
CA LEU A 82 19.65 6.11 -2.42
C LEU A 82 19.43 6.51 -0.96
N ASP A 83 19.55 5.55 -0.02
CA ASP A 83 19.51 5.81 1.42
C ASP A 83 20.64 6.76 1.84
N GLY A 84 21.86 6.47 1.41
CA GLY A 84 23.04 7.30 1.70
C GLY A 84 22.97 8.71 1.11
N ALA A 85 22.28 8.90 -0.01
CA ALA A 85 22.09 10.18 -0.66
C ALA A 85 20.86 10.97 -0.17
N GLY A 86 20.01 10.39 0.69
CA GLY A 86 18.80 11.03 1.19
C GLY A 86 17.75 11.30 0.10
N VAL A 87 17.73 10.50 -0.95
CA VAL A 87 16.74 10.57 -2.02
C VAL A 87 15.43 9.92 -1.55
N CYS A 88 14.29 10.50 -1.88
CA CYS A 88 13.01 9.85 -1.67
C CYS A 88 12.86 8.68 -2.64
N TRP A 89 12.77 7.48 -2.12
CA TRP A 89 12.62 6.27 -2.92
C TRP A 89 11.80 5.20 -2.19
N GLY A 90 11.36 4.18 -2.92
CA GLY A 90 10.75 2.97 -2.36
C GLY A 90 10.82 1.83 -3.38
N PRO A 91 10.68 0.57 -2.93
CA PRO A 91 10.55 -0.56 -3.81
C PRO A 91 9.28 -0.42 -4.65
N TYR A 92 9.36 -0.76 -5.92
CA TYR A 92 8.19 -0.81 -6.81
C TYR A 92 7.75 -2.27 -6.93
N GLN A 93 6.94 -2.69 -5.97
CA GLN A 93 6.56 -4.08 -5.76
C GLN A 93 5.07 -4.31 -6.07
N SER A 94 4.70 -5.55 -6.32
CA SER A 94 3.31 -5.97 -6.41
C SER A 94 2.66 -6.01 -5.01
N ILE A 95 1.33 -6.04 -4.95
CA ILE A 95 0.62 -6.23 -3.68
C ILE A 95 0.99 -7.55 -3.01
N GLN A 96 1.21 -8.60 -3.81
CA GLN A 96 1.66 -9.90 -3.29
C GLN A 96 3.03 -9.76 -2.63
N GLN A 97 4.01 -9.14 -3.29
CA GLN A 97 5.35 -8.90 -2.73
C GLN A 97 5.30 -8.03 -1.46
N LEU A 98 4.42 -7.02 -1.44
CA LEU A 98 4.20 -6.18 -0.26
C LEU A 98 3.75 -7.03 0.94
N VAL A 99 2.73 -7.85 0.75
CA VAL A 99 2.16 -8.67 1.85
C VAL A 99 3.09 -9.80 2.28
N GLU A 100 3.86 -10.39 1.35
CA GLU A 100 4.72 -11.54 1.63
C GLU A 100 6.10 -11.15 2.17
N ASN A 101 6.65 -9.97 1.78
CA ASN A 101 8.07 -9.67 2.00
C ASN A 101 8.34 -8.35 2.71
N ASP A 102 7.34 -7.46 2.84
CA ASP A 102 7.56 -6.14 3.43
C ASP A 102 7.22 -6.18 4.93
N ILE A 103 8.23 -5.91 5.76
CA ILE A 103 8.07 -5.90 7.22
C ILE A 103 7.07 -4.83 7.69
N ASP A 104 6.96 -3.74 6.95
CA ASP A 104 6.00 -2.68 7.25
C ASP A 104 4.55 -3.11 7.00
N CYS A 105 4.34 -4.20 6.23
CA CYS A 105 3.06 -4.85 5.98
C CYS A 105 3.02 -6.23 6.66
N SER A 106 3.28 -6.30 7.95
CA SER A 106 3.32 -7.54 8.73
C SER A 106 2.75 -7.35 10.15
N GLU A 107 2.62 -8.44 10.90
CA GLU A 107 2.19 -8.42 12.30
C GLU A 107 3.23 -7.75 13.24
N ASP A 108 4.47 -7.54 12.79
CA ASP A 108 5.47 -6.77 13.52
C ASP A 108 5.19 -5.26 13.51
N ASN A 109 4.41 -4.80 12.55
CA ASN A 109 3.91 -3.43 12.52
C ASN A 109 2.58 -3.36 13.29
N PRO A 110 2.50 -2.60 14.41
CA PRO A 110 1.30 -2.52 15.24
C PRO A 110 0.08 -1.91 14.52
N LEU A 111 0.26 -1.47 13.28
CA LEU A 111 -0.84 -1.02 12.41
C LEU A 111 -1.64 -2.18 11.83
N PHE A 112 -1.12 -3.40 11.85
CA PHE A 112 -1.76 -4.56 11.25
C PHE A 112 -2.07 -5.63 12.30
N ASP A 113 -3.27 -6.19 12.21
CA ASP A 113 -3.68 -7.38 12.94
C ASP A 113 -3.99 -8.51 11.96
N LYS A 114 -3.69 -9.74 12.36
CA LYS A 114 -4.13 -10.92 11.62
C LYS A 114 -5.53 -11.30 12.05
N VAL A 115 -6.47 -11.25 11.13
CA VAL A 115 -7.90 -11.48 11.40
C VAL A 115 -8.37 -12.74 10.69
N GLU A 116 -9.06 -13.61 11.41
CA GLU A 116 -9.77 -14.75 10.84
C GLU A 116 -11.15 -14.32 10.37
N GLN A 117 -11.34 -14.19 9.06
CA GLN A 117 -12.62 -13.79 8.47
C GLN A 117 -13.44 -15.04 8.09
N PRO A 118 -14.63 -15.23 8.68
CA PRO A 118 -15.48 -16.35 8.36
C PRO A 118 -15.75 -16.47 6.86
N GLY A 119 -15.54 -17.65 6.30
CA GLY A 119 -15.76 -17.95 4.88
C GLY A 119 -14.67 -17.46 3.92
N ILE A 120 -13.62 -16.77 4.41
CA ILE A 120 -12.50 -16.25 3.60
C ILE A 120 -11.18 -16.87 4.07
N GLY A 121 -10.95 -16.93 5.38
CA GLY A 121 -9.70 -17.33 6.01
C GLY A 121 -8.96 -16.19 6.67
N SER A 122 -7.70 -16.43 7.00
CA SER A 122 -6.85 -15.52 7.77
C SER A 122 -6.07 -14.58 6.86
N TYR A 123 -6.11 -13.27 7.15
CA TYR A 123 -5.35 -12.25 6.42
C TYR A 123 -5.00 -11.06 7.30
N LEU A 124 -4.02 -10.26 6.87
CA LEU A 124 -3.64 -9.02 7.51
C LEU A 124 -4.68 -7.94 7.24
N MET A 125 -5.15 -7.30 8.30
CA MET A 125 -6.08 -6.18 8.22
C MET A 125 -5.48 -4.95 8.87
N PRO A 126 -5.48 -3.78 8.19
CA PRO A 126 -5.01 -2.55 8.79
C PRO A 126 -5.99 -2.06 9.87
N SER A 127 -5.43 -1.64 10.97
CA SER A 127 -6.09 -1.03 12.11
C SER A 127 -6.18 0.50 11.94
N ASN A 128 -6.66 1.20 12.96
CA ASN A 128 -6.66 2.65 13.00
C ASN A 128 -5.21 3.19 13.01
N PRO A 129 -4.83 4.09 12.07
CA PRO A 129 -3.47 4.65 12.03
C PRO A 129 -3.18 5.64 13.17
N LEU A 130 -4.19 6.06 13.92
CA LEU A 130 -4.02 6.97 15.04
C LEU A 130 -3.63 6.19 16.31
N ASP A 131 -2.61 6.69 16.99
CA ASP A 131 -2.17 6.20 18.28
C ASP A 131 -2.32 7.31 19.32
N PHE A 132 -3.05 7.04 20.40
CA PHE A 132 -3.33 8.00 21.45
C PHE A 132 -2.65 7.58 22.75
N THR A 133 -1.80 8.44 23.30
CA THR A 133 -1.15 8.18 24.57
C THR A 133 -2.19 8.01 25.68
N GLY A 134 -2.16 6.87 26.36
CA GLY A 134 -3.08 6.55 27.47
C GLY A 134 -4.43 5.96 27.06
N VAL A 135 -4.63 5.66 25.78
CA VAL A 135 -5.78 4.91 25.27
C VAL A 135 -5.26 3.61 24.65
N GLU A 136 -5.76 2.49 25.13
CA GLU A 136 -5.41 1.19 24.55
C GLU A 136 -6.02 1.06 23.15
N ARG A 137 -5.22 0.58 22.21
CA ARG A 137 -5.68 0.34 20.83
C ARG A 137 -6.58 -0.89 20.83
N GLU A 138 -7.79 -0.76 20.29
CA GLU A 138 -8.64 -1.93 20.05
C GLU A 138 -8.12 -2.78 18.91
N SER A 139 -8.14 -4.10 19.10
CA SER A 139 -7.84 -5.06 18.03
C SER A 139 -8.86 -4.98 16.91
N VAL A 140 -8.39 -5.21 15.69
CA VAL A 140 -9.27 -5.28 14.52
C VAL A 140 -10.21 -6.48 14.63
N ARG A 141 -11.50 -6.25 14.37
CA ARG A 141 -12.51 -7.29 14.35
C ARG A 141 -12.80 -7.75 12.92
N PRO A 142 -13.17 -9.02 12.71
CA PRO A 142 -13.62 -9.47 11.40
C PRO A 142 -14.88 -8.70 10.97
N ALA A 143 -15.09 -8.61 9.66
CA ALA A 143 -16.33 -8.04 9.14
C ALA A 143 -17.54 -8.88 9.61
N PRO A 144 -18.66 -8.26 9.98
CA PRO A 144 -19.84 -8.99 10.42
C PRO A 144 -20.43 -9.82 9.28
N LEU A 145 -20.94 -10.96 9.62
CA LEU A 145 -21.78 -11.76 8.71
C LEU A 145 -23.12 -11.06 8.47
N LEU A 146 -23.72 -11.30 7.33
CA LEU A 146 -25.07 -10.81 7.06
C LEU A 146 -26.04 -11.35 8.14
N GLY A 147 -26.79 -10.46 8.78
CA GLY A 147 -27.72 -10.81 9.86
C GLY A 147 -27.08 -11.04 11.23
N GLN A 148 -25.76 -10.90 11.40
CA GLN A 148 -25.07 -11.16 12.67
C GLN A 148 -25.59 -10.30 13.84
N HIS A 149 -26.01 -9.08 13.56
CA HIS A 149 -26.49 -8.12 14.58
C HIS A 149 -28.01 -7.88 14.50
N THR A 150 -28.75 -8.73 13.79
CA THR A 150 -30.19 -8.55 13.60
C THR A 150 -30.94 -8.44 14.94
N ASP A 151 -30.76 -9.40 15.82
CA ASP A 151 -31.47 -9.45 17.11
C ASP A 151 -31.04 -8.32 18.04
N GLU A 152 -29.74 -8.02 18.08
CA GLU A 152 -29.17 -6.90 18.84
C GLU A 152 -29.80 -5.56 18.43
N ILE A 153 -29.83 -5.29 17.12
CA ILE A 153 -30.41 -4.05 16.58
C ILE A 153 -31.91 -3.97 16.86
N LEU A 154 -32.64 -5.08 16.70
CA LEU A 154 -34.09 -5.13 16.99
C LEU A 154 -34.37 -4.90 18.48
N ALA A 155 -33.57 -5.47 19.36
CA ALA A 155 -33.71 -5.26 20.80
C ALA A 155 -33.28 -3.85 21.21
N GLU A 156 -32.08 -3.39 20.84
CA GLU A 156 -31.50 -2.15 21.33
C GLU A 156 -32.09 -0.90 20.68
N SER A 157 -32.33 -0.94 19.37
CA SER A 157 -32.78 0.24 18.61
C SER A 157 -34.31 0.34 18.55
N LEU A 158 -35.03 -0.79 18.52
CA LEU A 158 -36.49 -0.82 18.43
C LEU A 158 -37.16 -1.23 19.74
N GLY A 159 -36.40 -1.70 20.74
CA GLY A 159 -36.92 -2.10 22.04
C GLY A 159 -37.82 -3.36 22.01
N LEU A 160 -37.64 -4.22 20.97
CA LEU A 160 -38.41 -5.44 20.83
C LEU A 160 -37.99 -6.47 21.89
N SER A 161 -38.96 -7.17 22.45
CA SER A 161 -38.73 -8.29 23.34
C SER A 161 -38.24 -9.53 22.57
N SER A 162 -37.56 -10.45 23.25
CA SER A 162 -37.10 -11.73 22.64
C SER A 162 -38.27 -12.52 22.03
N THR A 163 -39.48 -12.41 22.57
CA THR A 163 -40.66 -13.06 22.01
C THR A 163 -41.09 -12.46 20.68
N GLU A 164 -41.07 -11.13 20.57
CA GLU A 164 -41.39 -10.43 19.31
C GLU A 164 -40.32 -10.70 18.24
N ILE A 165 -39.04 -10.70 18.62
CA ILE A 165 -37.93 -11.04 17.71
C ILE A 165 -38.06 -12.49 17.21
N GLY A 166 -38.36 -13.45 18.11
CA GLY A 166 -38.62 -14.84 17.74
C GLY A 166 -39.78 -14.99 16.74
N GLN A 167 -40.87 -14.22 16.93
CA GLN A 167 -41.98 -14.22 15.96
C GLN A 167 -41.58 -13.68 14.58
N LEU A 168 -40.67 -12.70 14.54
CA LEU A 168 -40.15 -12.20 13.26
C LEU A 168 -39.31 -13.26 12.52
N HIS A 169 -38.50 -14.05 13.25
CA HIS A 169 -37.78 -15.18 12.69
C HIS A 169 -38.72 -16.29 12.22
N ASP A 170 -39.70 -16.69 13.06
CA ASP A 170 -40.67 -17.74 12.73
C ASP A 170 -41.50 -17.40 11.49
N ASN A 171 -41.77 -16.11 11.27
CA ASN A 171 -42.50 -15.63 10.09
C ASN A 171 -41.58 -15.37 8.88
N GLY A 172 -40.27 -15.60 8.99
CA GLY A 172 -39.31 -15.37 7.91
C GLY A 172 -39.14 -13.90 7.50
N ILE A 173 -39.44 -12.96 8.42
CA ILE A 173 -39.32 -11.51 8.19
C ILE A 173 -37.87 -11.07 8.39
N VAL A 174 -37.16 -11.71 9.31
CA VAL A 174 -35.75 -11.48 9.62
C VAL A 174 -35.00 -12.81 9.63
N ALA A 175 -33.68 -12.72 9.46
CA ALA A 175 -32.77 -13.88 9.50
C ALA A 175 -31.51 -13.54 10.31
N GLY A 176 -30.90 -14.55 10.91
CA GLY A 176 -29.63 -14.46 11.61
C GLY A 176 -28.44 -14.78 10.73
N ALA A 177 -27.23 -14.69 11.29
CA ALA A 177 -25.99 -14.99 10.56
C ALA A 177 -25.90 -16.45 10.10
N GLU A 178 -26.50 -17.36 10.85
CA GLU A 178 -26.48 -18.79 10.53
C GLU A 178 -27.22 -19.12 9.24
N ASP A 179 -28.23 -18.32 8.91
CA ASP A 179 -29.02 -18.48 7.69
C ASP A 179 -28.31 -17.95 6.43
N SER A 180 -27.24 -17.17 6.60
CA SER A 180 -26.57 -16.43 5.53
C SER A 180 -25.22 -17.02 5.08
N LEU A 181 -24.71 -18.02 5.80
CA LEU A 181 -23.45 -18.67 5.38
C LEU A 181 -23.71 -19.55 4.14
N PRO A 182 -23.17 -19.17 2.97
CA PRO A 182 -23.17 -20.09 1.85
C PRO A 182 -22.34 -21.32 2.25
N SER A 183 -22.85 -22.52 1.95
CA SER A 183 -22.06 -23.72 1.99
C SER A 183 -20.86 -23.54 1.06
N LEU A 184 -19.69 -23.24 1.62
CA LEU A 184 -18.47 -23.07 0.84
C LEU A 184 -18.21 -24.35 0.05
N PRO A 185 -18.01 -24.28 -1.27
CA PRO A 185 -17.47 -25.41 -1.99
C PRO A 185 -16.10 -25.73 -1.39
N ASN A 186 -15.92 -27.01 -1.05
CA ASN A 186 -14.67 -27.56 -0.54
C ASN A 186 -13.52 -27.17 -1.51
N ARG A 187 -12.82 -26.05 -1.25
CA ARG A 187 -11.61 -25.74 -1.99
C ARG A 187 -10.54 -26.70 -1.51
N GLN A 188 -10.15 -27.60 -2.37
CA GLN A 188 -8.97 -28.43 -2.15
C GLN A 188 -7.74 -27.52 -2.08
N PRO A 189 -6.82 -27.69 -1.14
CA PRO A 189 -5.58 -26.92 -1.10
C PRO A 189 -4.75 -27.30 -2.33
N GLY A 190 -4.62 -26.38 -3.28
CA GLY A 190 -3.74 -26.58 -4.44
C GLY A 190 -4.27 -26.17 -5.81
N GLU A 191 -5.35 -25.37 -5.94
CA GLU A 191 -5.71 -24.74 -7.22
C GLU A 191 -5.51 -23.24 -7.20
#